data_ad78123f40e5a8cf21ac7c5aaec4b871
#
_entry.id   ad78123f40e5a8cf21ac7c5aaec4b871
#
_cell.length_a   1.000
_cell.length_b   1.000
_cell.length_c   1.000
_cell.angle_alpha   90.00
_cell.angle_beta   90.00
_cell.angle_gamma   90.00
#
_symmetry.space_group_name_H-M   'P 1'
#
loop_
_entity.id
_entity.type
_entity.pdbx_description
1 polymer ?
#
loop_
_entity_poly.entity_id
_entity_poly.type
_entity_poly.pdbx_seq_one_letter_code
_entity_poly.pdbx_strand_id
1 'polypeptide(L)'
;MIKAIQIQKSYGPLQVLKGVDLQVEKGELVSIVGASGAGKSTLLHIIGTLDKPDAGEVIMNDIRLSGLNEKELAHFRNKHIGFVFQFHHLLPEFTALENVCIPGFIAKTKESVVNNRAKELLDFLGLKDRLEHKPGQLSGGEQQRVAVARALINSPGVILAD
;
A
#
# COMPACT_ATOMS: atom_id res chain seq x y z
N MET A 1 -5.93 11.67 8.68
CA MET A 1 -4.91 11.73 9.73
C MET A 1 -4.48 10.33 10.12
N ILE A 2 -3.17 10.11 10.31
CA ILE A 2 -2.58 8.86 10.79
C ILE A 2 -1.86 9.17 12.10
N LYS A 3 -2.04 8.31 13.10
CA LYS A 3 -1.25 8.35 14.35
C LYS A 3 -0.72 6.94 14.63
N ALA A 4 0.58 6.81 14.78
CA ALA A 4 1.25 5.65 15.34
C ALA A 4 1.77 6.06 16.72
N ILE A 5 1.40 5.33 17.76
CA ILE A 5 1.65 5.70 19.15
C ILE A 5 2.44 4.58 19.81
N GLN A 6 3.68 4.89 20.26
CA GLN A 6 4.56 3.98 20.99
C GLN A 6 4.72 2.61 20.33
N ILE A 7 4.87 2.59 18.99
CA ILE A 7 4.99 1.35 18.23
C ILE A 7 6.27 0.61 18.59
N GLN A 8 6.11 -0.62 19.04
CA GLN A 8 7.20 -1.55 19.32
C GLN A 8 7.09 -2.78 18.43
N LYS A 9 8.22 -3.28 17.95
CA LYS A 9 8.30 -4.50 17.14
C LYS A 9 9.63 -5.19 17.33
N SER A 10 9.57 -6.49 17.55
CA SER A 10 10.76 -7.37 17.65
C SER A 10 10.62 -8.55 16.72
N TYR A 11 11.72 -9.04 16.21
CA TYR A 11 11.82 -10.30 15.48
C TYR A 11 12.84 -11.19 16.21
N GLY A 12 12.33 -12.15 16.97
CA GLY A 12 13.15 -12.92 17.89
C GLY A 12 13.84 -12.00 18.92
N PRO A 13 15.18 -12.08 19.10
CA PRO A 13 15.89 -11.24 20.06
C PRO A 13 16.11 -9.79 19.57
N LEU A 14 15.86 -9.50 18.30
CA LEU A 14 16.12 -8.19 17.72
C LEU A 14 14.92 -7.28 17.86
N GLN A 15 15.02 -6.26 18.72
CA GLN A 15 14.03 -5.20 18.80
C GLN A 15 14.29 -4.14 17.71
N VAL A 16 13.40 -4.08 16.73
CA VAL A 16 13.51 -3.21 15.54
C VAL A 16 12.86 -1.85 15.79
N LEU A 17 11.65 -1.82 16.36
CA LEU A 17 10.97 -0.57 16.74
C LEU A 17 10.87 -0.49 18.27
N LYS A 18 11.26 0.65 18.83
CA LYS A 18 11.50 0.84 20.27
C LYS A 18 10.60 1.93 20.86
N GLY A 19 9.32 1.95 20.50
CA GLY A 19 8.39 2.99 20.94
C GLY A 19 8.40 4.18 19.98
N VAL A 20 8.06 3.94 18.71
CA VAL A 20 8.02 4.97 17.67
C VAL A 20 6.69 5.69 17.70
N ASP A 21 6.76 7.03 17.73
CA ASP A 21 5.61 7.91 17.55
C ASP A 21 5.69 8.59 16.19
N LEU A 22 4.57 8.61 15.46
CA LEU A 22 4.42 9.30 14.18
C LEU A 22 3.01 9.86 14.07
N GLN A 23 2.90 11.12 13.64
CA GLN A 23 1.63 11.71 13.26
C GLN A 23 1.75 12.30 11.86
N VAL A 24 0.75 12.04 11.03
CA VAL A 24 0.67 12.55 9.65
C VAL A 24 -0.72 13.15 9.45
N GLU A 25 -0.76 14.41 9.06
CA GLU A 25 -2.00 15.13 8.80
C GLU A 25 -2.53 14.86 7.38
N LYS A 26 -3.77 15.26 7.14
CA LYS A 26 -4.38 15.11 5.82
C LYS A 26 -3.67 16.03 4.81
N GLY A 27 -3.24 15.42 3.69
CA GLY A 27 -2.52 16.13 2.61
C GLY A 27 -1.03 16.35 2.87
N GLU A 28 -0.52 15.86 3.99
CA GLU A 28 0.91 15.93 4.31
C GLU A 28 1.71 14.86 3.57
N LEU A 29 2.91 15.24 3.11
CA LEU A 29 3.91 14.34 2.56
C LEU A 29 5.03 14.17 3.57
N VAL A 30 5.23 12.95 4.05
CA VAL A 30 6.23 12.62 5.07
C VAL A 30 7.25 11.64 4.50
N SER A 31 8.54 11.91 4.71
CA SER A 31 9.63 10.98 4.41
C SER A 31 10.20 10.39 5.69
N ILE A 32 10.26 9.06 5.76
CA ILE A 32 10.91 8.32 6.85
C ILE A 32 12.34 8.01 6.41
N VAL A 33 13.31 8.63 7.07
CA VAL A 33 14.74 8.49 6.74
C VAL A 33 15.49 7.74 7.84
N GLY A 34 16.59 7.08 7.49
CA GLY A 34 17.41 6.33 8.42
C GLY A 34 18.27 5.28 7.73
N ALA A 35 19.23 4.71 8.46
CA ALA A 35 20.11 3.66 7.96
C ALA A 35 19.35 2.42 7.46
N SER A 36 20.01 1.59 6.65
CA SER A 36 19.46 0.27 6.30
C SER A 36 19.24 -0.56 7.58
N GLY A 37 18.13 -1.29 7.66
CA GLY A 37 17.79 -2.06 8.85
C GLY A 37 17.21 -1.26 10.03
N ALA A 38 17.05 0.07 9.92
CA ALA A 38 16.49 0.91 10.99
C ALA A 38 14.98 0.72 11.25
N GLY A 39 14.31 -0.18 10.53
CA GLY A 39 12.89 -0.49 10.75
C GLY A 39 11.91 0.36 9.92
N LYS A 40 12.37 1.09 8.90
CA LYS A 40 11.51 1.94 8.06
C LYS A 40 10.38 1.15 7.39
N SER A 41 10.71 0.09 6.66
CA SER A 41 9.73 -0.81 6.03
C SER A 41 8.84 -1.49 7.08
N THR A 42 9.39 -1.89 8.23
CA THR A 42 8.62 -2.46 9.33
C THR A 42 7.55 -1.49 9.83
N LEU A 43 7.90 -0.22 10.01
CA LEU A 43 6.95 0.81 10.42
C LEU A 43 5.87 1.02 9.35
N LEU A 44 6.25 1.10 8.07
CA LEU A 44 5.30 1.23 6.97
C LEU A 44 4.36 0.01 6.88
N HIS A 45 4.88 -1.21 7.09
CA HIS A 45 4.06 -2.43 7.10
C HIS A 45 3.06 -2.44 8.27
N ILE A 46 3.46 -1.96 9.45
CA ILE A 46 2.56 -1.87 10.60
C ILE A 46 1.48 -0.79 10.36
N ILE A 47 1.85 0.39 9.89
CA ILE A 47 0.89 1.45 9.53
C ILE A 47 -0.06 0.95 8.42
N GLY A 48 0.48 0.20 7.46
CA GLY A 48 -0.27 -0.40 6.35
C GLY A 48 -1.06 -1.66 6.71
N THR A 49 -1.05 -2.08 7.97
CA THR A 49 -1.76 -3.29 8.46
C THR A 49 -1.28 -4.61 7.83
N LEU A 50 -0.07 -4.64 7.28
CA LEU A 50 0.57 -5.86 6.74
C LEU A 50 1.27 -6.66 7.85
N ASP A 51 1.69 -6.00 8.92
CA ASP A 51 2.24 -6.59 10.13
C ASP A 51 1.56 -5.98 11.36
N LYS A 52 1.65 -6.67 12.50
CA LYS A 52 1.11 -6.20 13.78
C LYS A 52 2.22 -5.72 14.68
N PRO A 53 2.06 -4.60 15.40
CA PRO A 53 3.00 -4.21 16.43
C PRO A 53 2.92 -5.18 17.62
N ASP A 54 4.02 -5.34 18.36
CA ASP A 54 4.04 -6.09 19.62
C ASP A 54 3.44 -5.25 20.75
N ALA A 55 3.61 -3.92 20.68
CA ALA A 55 2.97 -2.94 21.56
C ALA A 55 2.77 -1.61 20.83
N GLY A 56 1.93 -0.75 21.39
CA GLY A 56 1.51 0.49 20.76
C GLY A 56 0.25 0.33 19.91
N GLU A 57 -0.18 1.41 19.30
CA GLU A 57 -1.39 1.39 18.46
C GLU A 57 -1.26 2.28 17.22
N VAL A 58 -1.99 1.92 16.18
CA VAL A 58 -2.17 2.75 14.99
C VAL A 58 -3.62 3.19 14.89
N ILE A 59 -3.82 4.49 14.73
CA ILE A 59 -5.12 5.11 14.51
C ILE A 59 -5.10 5.76 13.13
N MET A 60 -6.08 5.46 12.29
CA MET A 60 -6.23 6.04 10.97
C MET A 60 -7.66 6.53 10.76
N ASN A 61 -7.80 7.83 10.47
CA ASN A 61 -9.12 8.48 10.33
C ASN A 61 -10.05 8.18 11.52
N ASP A 62 -9.53 8.34 12.75
CA ASP A 62 -10.19 8.10 14.04
C ASP A 62 -10.60 6.63 14.32
N ILE A 63 -10.18 5.71 13.45
CA ILE A 63 -10.38 4.26 13.64
C ILE A 63 -9.11 3.66 14.26
N ARG A 64 -9.25 3.02 15.43
CA ARG A 64 -8.18 2.20 16.04
C ARG A 64 -8.05 0.89 15.30
N LEU A 65 -6.93 0.67 14.62
CA LEU A 65 -6.74 -0.54 13.79
C LEU A 65 -6.58 -1.81 14.64
N SER A 66 -6.08 -1.69 15.87
CA SER A 66 -5.98 -2.81 16.83
C SER A 66 -7.32 -3.39 17.27
N GLY A 67 -8.40 -2.63 17.13
CA GLY A 67 -9.76 -3.09 17.46
C GLY A 67 -10.44 -3.89 16.34
N LEU A 68 -9.84 -3.96 15.15
CA LEU A 68 -10.39 -4.64 13.99
C LEU A 68 -9.91 -6.10 13.93
N ASN A 69 -10.81 -7.01 13.56
CA ASN A 69 -10.43 -8.38 13.25
C ASN A 69 -9.75 -8.47 11.86
N GLU A 70 -9.17 -9.64 11.52
CA GLU A 70 -8.42 -9.85 10.27
C GLU A 70 -9.21 -9.50 9.00
N LYS A 71 -10.50 -9.83 8.97
CA LYS A 71 -11.37 -9.58 7.82
C LYS A 71 -11.67 -8.08 7.69
N GLU A 72 -11.90 -7.41 8.79
CA GLU A 72 -12.11 -5.96 8.86
C GLU A 72 -10.83 -5.22 8.48
N LEU A 73 -9.65 -5.64 8.97
CA LEU A 73 -8.35 -5.08 8.60
C LEU A 73 -8.08 -5.24 7.09
N ALA A 74 -8.36 -6.41 6.52
CA ALA A 74 -8.20 -6.64 5.10
C ALA A 74 -9.12 -5.75 4.26
N HIS A 75 -10.37 -5.57 4.68
CA HIS A 75 -11.31 -4.66 4.04
C HIS A 75 -10.87 -3.19 4.18
N PHE A 76 -10.47 -2.80 5.38
CA PHE A 76 -9.96 -1.45 5.66
C PHE A 76 -8.74 -1.13 4.79
N ARG A 77 -7.75 -2.02 4.76
CA ARG A 77 -6.55 -1.89 3.93
C ARG A 77 -6.89 -1.73 2.47
N ASN A 78 -7.74 -2.61 1.92
CA ASN A 78 -8.13 -2.57 0.52
C ASN A 78 -8.79 -1.23 0.13
N LYS A 79 -9.59 -0.66 1.03
CA LYS A 79 -10.37 0.55 0.76
C LYS A 79 -9.58 1.85 1.01
N HIS A 80 -8.73 1.88 2.02
CA HIS A 80 -8.16 3.13 2.55
C HIS A 80 -6.67 3.29 2.31
N ILE A 81 -5.94 2.22 1.97
CA ILE A 81 -4.48 2.23 1.84
C ILE A 81 -4.06 1.76 0.46
N GLY A 82 -3.26 2.57 -0.24
CA GLY A 82 -2.52 2.17 -1.42
C GLY A 82 -1.08 1.86 -1.05
N PHE A 83 -0.57 0.69 -1.47
CA PHE A 83 0.80 0.30 -1.24
C PHE A 83 1.62 0.30 -2.52
N VAL A 84 2.77 0.97 -2.50
CA VAL A 84 3.80 0.92 -3.53
C VAL A 84 5.03 0.30 -2.89
N PHE A 85 5.39 -0.91 -3.29
CA PHE A 85 6.52 -1.65 -2.74
C PHE A 85 7.80 -1.39 -3.53
N GLN A 86 8.96 -1.50 -2.88
CA GLN A 86 10.28 -1.43 -3.49
C GLN A 86 10.43 -2.44 -4.64
N PHE A 87 10.03 -3.68 -4.42
CA PHE A 87 9.89 -4.70 -5.46
C PHE A 87 8.44 -4.75 -5.89
N HIS A 88 8.08 -4.25 -7.01
CA HIS A 88 6.73 -3.96 -7.51
C HIS A 88 5.64 -5.00 -7.20
N HIS A 89 6.01 -6.27 -6.95
CA HIS A 89 5.11 -7.40 -6.64
C HIS A 89 3.92 -7.49 -7.59
N LEU A 90 4.19 -7.30 -8.89
CA LEU A 90 3.20 -7.57 -9.91
C LEU A 90 3.06 -9.07 -10.10
N LEU A 91 1.84 -9.53 -10.31
CA LEU A 91 1.56 -10.93 -10.60
C LEU A 91 1.95 -11.22 -12.05
N PRO A 92 2.92 -12.11 -12.29
CA PRO A 92 3.53 -12.30 -13.62
C PRO A 92 2.58 -12.92 -14.64
N GLU A 93 1.53 -13.62 -14.18
CA GLU A 93 0.50 -14.24 -15.02
C GLU A 93 -0.48 -13.23 -15.62
N PHE A 94 -0.65 -12.07 -14.94
CA PHE A 94 -1.60 -11.03 -15.30
C PHE A 94 -0.95 -9.90 -16.11
N THR A 95 -1.73 -9.30 -17.00
CA THR A 95 -1.35 -8.09 -17.73
C THR A 95 -1.21 -6.88 -16.80
N ALA A 96 -0.69 -5.76 -17.32
CA ALA A 96 -0.63 -4.49 -16.59
C ALA A 96 -2.04 -4.04 -16.16
N LEU A 97 -3.01 -4.11 -17.07
CA LEU A 97 -4.41 -3.76 -16.79
C LEU A 97 -4.99 -4.63 -15.68
N GLU A 98 -4.84 -5.95 -15.79
CA GLU A 98 -5.36 -6.90 -14.80
C GLU A 98 -4.72 -6.68 -13.42
N ASN A 99 -3.39 -6.49 -13.35
CA ASN A 99 -2.69 -6.19 -12.10
C ASN A 99 -3.28 -4.95 -11.40
N VAL A 100 -3.60 -3.90 -12.15
CA VAL A 100 -4.22 -2.68 -11.60
C VAL A 100 -5.64 -2.93 -11.13
N CYS A 101 -6.39 -3.80 -11.81
CA CYS A 101 -7.79 -4.10 -11.49
C CYS A 101 -7.98 -4.93 -10.20
N ILE A 102 -7.00 -5.74 -9.80
CA ILE A 102 -7.12 -6.70 -8.68
C ILE A 102 -7.72 -6.07 -7.41
N PRO A 103 -7.21 -4.95 -6.86
CA PRO A 103 -7.78 -4.40 -5.62
C PRO A 103 -9.22 -3.91 -5.78
N GLY A 104 -9.60 -3.46 -6.98
CA GLY A 104 -10.98 -3.08 -7.30
C GLY A 104 -11.94 -4.28 -7.31
N PHE A 105 -11.48 -5.42 -7.82
CA PHE A 105 -12.25 -6.67 -7.80
C PHE A 105 -12.39 -7.23 -6.36
N ILE A 106 -11.32 -7.13 -5.56
CA ILE A 106 -11.37 -7.48 -4.13
C ILE A 106 -12.40 -6.61 -3.39
N ALA A 107 -12.50 -5.32 -3.75
CA ALA A 107 -13.50 -4.40 -3.23
C ALA A 107 -14.93 -4.70 -3.71
N LYS A 108 -15.11 -5.72 -4.60
CA LYS A 108 -16.38 -6.07 -5.24
C LYS A 108 -17.00 -4.92 -6.06
N THR A 109 -16.17 -4.02 -6.56
CA THR A 109 -16.60 -2.96 -7.47
C THR A 109 -16.95 -3.57 -8.83
N LYS A 110 -17.96 -3.01 -9.51
CA LYS A 110 -18.43 -3.48 -10.82
C LYS A 110 -17.26 -3.48 -11.82
N GLU A 111 -17.09 -4.57 -12.55
CA GLU A 111 -15.98 -4.81 -13.47
C GLU A 111 -15.78 -3.66 -14.48
N SER A 112 -16.86 -3.17 -15.09
CA SER A 112 -16.77 -2.07 -16.04
C SER A 112 -16.23 -0.77 -15.43
N VAL A 113 -16.54 -0.50 -14.16
CA VAL A 113 -16.03 0.67 -13.42
C VAL A 113 -14.54 0.51 -13.13
N VAL A 114 -14.14 -0.67 -12.65
CA VAL A 114 -12.74 -0.97 -12.35
C VAL A 114 -11.89 -0.89 -13.61
N ASN A 115 -12.32 -1.53 -14.71
CA ASN A 115 -11.59 -1.53 -15.97
C ASN A 115 -11.42 -0.12 -16.54
N ASN A 116 -12.47 0.68 -16.53
CA ASN A 116 -12.39 2.07 -17.03
C ASN A 116 -11.40 2.89 -16.16
N ARG A 117 -11.51 2.79 -14.85
CA ARG A 117 -10.61 3.49 -13.92
C ARG A 117 -9.15 3.04 -14.07
N ALA A 118 -8.91 1.75 -14.25
CA ALA A 118 -7.58 1.21 -14.48
C ALA A 118 -6.95 1.74 -15.78
N LYS A 119 -7.74 1.79 -16.86
CA LYS A 119 -7.28 2.37 -18.15
C LYS A 119 -6.94 3.84 -18.02
N GLU A 120 -7.79 4.64 -17.34
CA GLU A 120 -7.51 6.05 -17.07
C GLU A 120 -6.20 6.25 -16.29
N LEU A 121 -5.97 5.46 -15.23
CA LEU A 121 -4.75 5.54 -14.43
C LEU A 121 -3.51 5.14 -15.23
N LEU A 122 -3.59 4.08 -16.03
CA LEU A 122 -2.48 3.63 -16.87
C LEU A 122 -2.19 4.64 -17.99
N ASP A 123 -3.20 5.23 -18.61
CA ASP A 123 -3.03 6.30 -19.62
C ASP A 123 -2.39 7.54 -18.99
N PHE A 124 -2.88 7.99 -17.83
CA PHE A 124 -2.30 9.11 -17.06
C PHE A 124 -0.82 8.89 -16.73
N LEU A 125 -0.42 7.64 -16.47
CA LEU A 125 0.98 7.27 -16.18
C LEU A 125 1.80 6.93 -17.43
N GLY A 126 1.26 7.20 -18.63
CA GLY A 126 1.96 6.99 -19.90
C GLY A 126 2.12 5.50 -20.30
N LEU A 127 1.16 4.67 -19.92
CA LEU A 127 1.15 3.22 -20.18
C LEU A 127 -0.03 2.78 -21.06
N LYS A 128 -0.63 3.69 -21.82
CA LYS A 128 -1.77 3.42 -22.71
C LYS A 128 -1.52 2.25 -23.65
N ASP A 129 -0.32 2.16 -24.22
CA ASP A 129 0.07 1.12 -25.18
C ASP A 129 0.67 -0.13 -24.50
N ARG A 130 0.56 -0.22 -23.17
CA ARG A 130 1.11 -1.31 -22.35
C ARG A 130 0.05 -2.12 -21.59
N LEU A 131 -1.22 -1.84 -21.80
CA LEU A 131 -2.33 -2.43 -21.04
C LEU A 131 -2.29 -3.96 -21.00
N GLU A 132 -2.02 -4.58 -22.16
CA GLU A 132 -2.00 -6.04 -22.36
C GLU A 132 -0.62 -6.67 -22.11
N HIS A 133 0.40 -5.87 -21.80
CA HIS A 133 1.74 -6.40 -21.54
C HIS A 133 1.80 -7.05 -20.15
N LYS A 134 2.47 -8.18 -20.06
CA LYS A 134 2.79 -8.84 -18.79
C LYS A 134 4.03 -8.21 -18.15
N PRO A 135 4.22 -8.33 -16.82
CA PRO A 135 5.34 -7.72 -16.12
C PRO A 135 6.71 -8.00 -16.76
N GLY A 136 6.96 -9.23 -17.23
CA GLY A 136 8.21 -9.59 -17.89
C GLY A 136 8.47 -8.89 -19.25
N GLN A 137 7.46 -8.22 -19.81
CA GLN A 137 7.54 -7.45 -21.05
C GLN A 137 7.68 -5.93 -20.81
N LEU A 138 7.67 -5.53 -19.52
CA LEU A 138 7.75 -4.14 -19.08
C LEU A 138 9.15 -3.84 -18.52
N SER A 139 9.65 -2.66 -18.79
CA SER A 139 10.84 -2.14 -18.10
C SER A 139 10.56 -1.93 -16.61
N GLY A 140 11.61 -1.86 -15.77
CA GLY A 140 11.44 -1.63 -14.34
C GLY A 140 10.65 -0.36 -14.00
N GLY A 141 10.89 0.73 -14.76
CA GLY A 141 10.11 1.96 -14.59
C GLY A 141 8.65 1.84 -15.02
N GLU A 142 8.34 1.02 -16.04
CA GLU A 142 6.95 0.71 -16.43
C GLU A 142 6.27 -0.14 -15.35
N GLN A 143 6.95 -1.16 -14.81
CA GLN A 143 6.44 -1.98 -13.71
C GLN A 143 6.14 -1.12 -12.46
N GLN A 144 7.03 -0.17 -12.13
CA GLN A 144 6.82 0.78 -11.05
C GLN A 144 5.54 1.60 -11.26
N ARG A 145 5.34 2.13 -12.46
CA ARG A 145 4.12 2.89 -12.78
C ARG A 145 2.86 2.04 -12.73
N VAL A 146 2.91 0.76 -13.15
CA VAL A 146 1.79 -0.18 -12.96
C VAL A 146 1.50 -0.40 -11.47
N ALA A 147 2.53 -0.55 -10.63
CA ALA A 147 2.36 -0.69 -9.17
C ALA A 147 1.74 0.57 -8.54
N VAL A 148 2.12 1.77 -9.02
CA VAL A 148 1.50 3.04 -8.61
C VAL A 148 0.02 3.08 -9.04
N ALA A 149 -0.31 2.73 -10.29
CA ALA A 149 -1.69 2.68 -10.77
C ALA A 149 -2.54 1.71 -9.92
N ARG A 150 -1.98 0.53 -9.60
CA ARG A 150 -2.61 -0.46 -8.72
C ARG A 150 -2.90 0.09 -7.32
N ALA A 151 -1.95 0.83 -6.76
CA ALA A 151 -2.13 1.46 -5.45
C ALA A 151 -3.26 2.51 -5.46
N LEU A 152 -3.51 3.16 -6.59
CA LEU A 152 -4.49 4.26 -6.74
C LEU A 152 -5.90 3.81 -7.15
N ILE A 153 -6.10 2.55 -7.54
CA ILE A 153 -7.36 2.10 -8.16
C ILE A 153 -8.60 2.35 -7.30
N ASN A 154 -8.50 2.11 -6.00
CA ASN A 154 -9.59 2.30 -5.04
C ASN A 154 -9.66 3.73 -4.47
N SER A 155 -8.92 4.69 -5.04
CA SER A 155 -8.83 6.08 -4.55
C SER A 155 -8.56 6.15 -3.03
N PRO A 156 -7.50 5.51 -2.53
CA PRO A 156 -7.23 5.43 -1.10
C PRO A 156 -6.94 6.80 -0.50
N GLY A 157 -7.24 6.96 0.78
CA GLY A 157 -6.92 8.17 1.52
C GLY A 157 -5.46 8.28 1.93
N VAL A 158 -4.69 7.18 1.86
CA VAL A 158 -3.29 7.09 2.25
C VAL A 158 -2.52 6.29 1.22
N ILE A 159 -1.35 6.79 0.82
CA ILE A 159 -0.37 6.05 0.02
C ILE A 159 0.87 5.81 0.89
N LEU A 160 1.28 4.56 0.98
CA LEU A 160 2.52 4.13 1.62
C LEU A 160 3.48 3.65 0.53
N ALA A 161 4.65 4.28 0.44
CA ALA A 161 5.69 3.93 -0.52
C ALA A 161 6.96 3.49 0.22
N ASP A 162 7.43 2.29 -0.08
CA ASP A 162 8.64 1.68 0.50
C ASP A 162 9.76 1.59 -0.55
#